data_2785f41df8cc2f5c54d2bb46ea091118
#
_entry.id   2785f41df8cc2f5c54d2bb46ea091118
#
_cell.length_a   1.000
_cell.length_b   1.000
_cell.length_c   1.000
_cell.angle_alpha   90.00
_cell.angle_beta   90.00
_cell.angle_gamma   90.00
#
_symmetry.space_group_name_H-M   'P 1'
#
loop_
_entity.id
_entity.type
_entity.pdbx_description
1 polymer ?
#
loop_
_entity_poly.entity_id
_entity_poly.type
_entity_poly.pdbx_seq_one_letter_code
_entity_poly.pdbx_strand_id
1 'polypeptide(L)'
;MKTDINRRDFLKRAGSAALAMGGVAAVAGCKGGETSASAGTEEKAGGGEMTYRTNNGNGDKVSILGYGCMRWPMIKDENGKDIIDQETTDRLIDYAIEHGVNYFDTAPVYLQGQSEAATGRSLKRYPRDSYFIATKLSNFSNASLENSIEMYRNSLRNLQTDYIDYYLLHSLSGLEAFNSRFGESGIMDFLQKEREAGRIRNLGFSFHGSPEGFDELMALHEKYHWDFVQIQLNYVDWTHASGRNANAKYLQEELDKRGIQSVIMGPLLGGRLSKVPQH
;
A
#
# COMPACT_ATOMS: atom_id res chain seq x y z
N MET A 1 -13.87 -20.10 23.23
CA MET A 1 -12.40 -20.26 23.39
C MET A 1 -11.73 -19.26 22.48
N LYS A 2 -11.15 -18.20 23.06
CA LYS A 2 -10.38 -17.21 22.29
C LYS A 2 -9.01 -17.83 21.99
N THR A 3 -8.75 -18.17 20.74
CA THR A 3 -7.41 -18.60 20.31
C THR A 3 -6.62 -17.34 19.96
N ASP A 4 -5.75 -16.91 20.85
CA ASP A 4 -4.78 -15.86 20.56
C ASP A 4 -3.83 -16.37 19.47
N ILE A 5 -3.83 -15.66 18.32
CA ILE A 5 -2.93 -15.96 17.23
C ILE A 5 -1.64 -15.20 17.48
N ASN A 6 -0.55 -15.90 17.74
CA ASN A 6 0.77 -15.30 17.84
C ASN A 6 1.37 -15.00 16.44
N ARG A 7 2.45 -14.22 16.40
CA ARG A 7 3.15 -13.82 15.18
C ARG A 7 3.49 -15.00 14.26
N ARG A 8 3.91 -16.12 14.82
CA ARG A 8 4.31 -17.31 14.06
C ARG A 8 3.11 -17.99 13.39
N ASP A 9 1.96 -18.04 14.07
CA ASP A 9 0.73 -18.60 13.52
C ASP A 9 0.08 -17.70 12.48
N PHE A 10 0.19 -16.38 12.66
CA PHE A 10 -0.20 -15.40 11.64
C PHE A 10 0.63 -15.58 10.35
N LEU A 11 1.96 -15.64 10.47
CA LEU A 11 2.85 -15.82 9.31
C LEU A 11 2.63 -17.17 8.61
N LYS A 12 2.36 -18.23 9.35
CA LYS A 12 2.02 -19.53 8.75
C LYS A 12 0.70 -19.49 7.99
N ARG A 13 -0.33 -18.83 8.51
CA ARG A 13 -1.65 -18.73 7.87
C ARG A 13 -1.63 -17.79 6.66
N ALA A 14 -0.92 -16.67 6.74
CA ALA A 14 -0.68 -15.78 5.60
C ALA A 14 0.16 -16.45 4.50
N GLY A 15 1.07 -17.38 4.87
CA GLY A 15 1.85 -18.18 3.92
C GLY A 15 1.09 -19.37 3.32
N SER A 16 0.11 -19.94 4.02
CA SER A 16 -0.60 -21.16 3.59
C SER A 16 -1.60 -20.89 2.46
N ALA A 17 -2.12 -19.69 2.34
CA ALA A 17 -2.97 -19.29 1.21
C ALA A 17 -2.22 -19.25 -0.14
N ALA A 18 -0.88 -19.31 -0.12
CA ALA A 18 -0.03 -19.25 -1.31
C ALA A 18 0.45 -20.63 -1.81
N LEU A 19 0.11 -21.74 -1.14
CA LEU A 19 0.65 -23.08 -1.44
C LEU A 19 -0.31 -24.05 -2.14
N ALA A 20 -1.41 -23.57 -2.69
CA ALA A 20 -2.39 -24.43 -3.35
C ALA A 20 -2.20 -24.56 -4.89
N MET A 21 -1.08 -24.14 -5.47
CA MET A 21 -0.77 -24.49 -6.86
C MET A 21 0.74 -24.64 -7.09
N GLY A 22 1.16 -25.90 -7.33
CA GLY A 22 2.36 -26.20 -8.14
C GLY A 22 3.53 -26.90 -7.47
N GLY A 23 3.57 -28.25 -7.59
CA GLY A 23 4.71 -29.03 -8.13
C GLY A 23 5.98 -29.21 -7.27
N VAL A 24 6.05 -30.37 -6.75
CA VAL A 24 7.17 -31.26 -6.36
C VAL A 24 8.51 -31.01 -7.07
N ALA A 25 9.61 -30.91 -6.29
CA ALA A 25 10.89 -31.54 -6.61
C ALA A 25 11.81 -31.67 -5.37
N ALA A 26 12.50 -32.76 -5.35
CA ALA A 26 13.08 -33.57 -4.35
C ALA A 26 14.34 -33.04 -3.63
N VAL A 27 14.52 -33.70 -2.48
CA VAL A 27 15.59 -33.79 -1.47
C VAL A 27 16.92 -34.32 -2.01
N ALA A 28 18.04 -33.83 -1.45
CA ALA A 28 19.22 -34.58 -1.03
C ALA A 28 20.08 -33.65 -0.16
N GLY A 29 20.51 -33.93 0.87
CA GLY A 29 21.16 -34.62 1.94
C GLY A 29 22.67 -34.58 1.84
N CYS A 30 23.39 -34.11 2.90
CA CYS A 30 24.45 -34.76 3.62
C CYS A 30 25.37 -33.81 4.38
N LYS A 31 25.44 -34.02 5.69
CA LYS A 31 26.56 -34.22 6.62
C LYS A 31 27.79 -33.28 6.63
N GLY A 32 27.98 -32.64 7.77
CA GLY A 32 29.06 -32.89 8.76
C GLY A 32 30.39 -32.18 8.62
N GLY A 33 30.83 -31.48 9.69
CA GLY A 33 32.28 -31.27 9.93
C GLY A 33 32.65 -29.91 10.53
N GLU A 34 32.78 -29.86 11.84
CA GLU A 34 33.75 -29.19 12.75
C GLU A 34 34.26 -27.76 12.50
N THR A 35 33.97 -26.96 13.49
CA THR A 35 34.71 -25.86 14.19
C THR A 35 36.00 -25.29 13.62
N SER A 36 35.99 -23.97 13.44
CA SER A 36 37.07 -23.09 13.94
C SER A 36 36.58 -21.64 14.06
N ALA A 37 36.90 -21.01 15.18
CA ALA A 37 36.61 -19.61 15.47
C ALA A 37 37.50 -18.69 14.64
N SER A 38 36.95 -17.67 14.00
CA SER A 38 37.67 -16.46 13.62
C SER A 38 36.76 -15.26 13.43
N ALA A 39 37.11 -14.18 14.10
CA ALA A 39 36.94 -12.75 13.80
C ALA A 39 35.66 -12.29 13.12
N GLY A 40 35.02 -11.34 13.77
CA GLY A 40 33.82 -10.63 13.33
C GLY A 40 33.89 -10.14 11.88
N THR A 41 33.16 -10.82 11.05
CA THR A 41 32.66 -10.28 9.79
C THR A 41 31.28 -9.71 10.06
N GLU A 42 31.09 -8.42 9.76
CA GLU A 42 29.75 -7.84 9.64
C GLU A 42 28.91 -8.79 8.76
N GLU A 43 27.92 -9.44 9.38
CA GLU A 43 26.91 -10.17 8.63
C GLU A 43 26.22 -9.15 7.72
N LYS A 44 26.52 -9.20 6.43
CA LYS A 44 25.64 -8.66 5.40
C LYS A 44 24.28 -9.30 5.66
N ALA A 45 23.31 -8.49 6.09
CA ALA A 45 21.92 -8.91 6.17
C ALA A 45 21.62 -9.63 4.85
N GLY A 46 21.29 -10.92 4.93
CA GLY A 46 21.03 -11.76 3.77
C GLY A 46 19.88 -11.15 2.97
N GLY A 47 20.21 -10.47 1.88
CA GLY A 47 19.26 -9.96 0.92
C GLY A 47 18.64 -11.14 0.19
N GLY A 48 17.51 -11.65 0.71
CA GLY A 48 16.68 -12.58 -0.04
C GLY A 48 16.13 -11.85 -1.26
N GLU A 49 15.97 -12.57 -2.37
CA GLU A 49 15.33 -12.04 -3.58
C GLU A 49 13.92 -11.53 -3.26
N MET A 50 13.53 -10.37 -3.81
CA MET A 50 12.20 -9.79 -3.61
C MET A 50 11.12 -10.75 -4.12
N THR A 51 10.14 -11.01 -3.28
CA THR A 51 8.95 -11.78 -3.66
C THR A 51 7.93 -10.86 -4.33
N TYR A 52 7.39 -11.30 -5.47
CA TYR A 52 6.34 -10.61 -6.20
C TYR A 52 5.04 -11.41 -6.14
N ARG A 53 3.92 -10.70 -6.20
CA ARG A 53 2.59 -11.28 -6.38
C ARG A 53 1.95 -10.70 -7.63
N THR A 54 1.25 -11.56 -8.36
CA THR A 54 0.49 -11.14 -9.54
C THR A 54 -0.92 -10.72 -9.08
N ASN A 55 -1.32 -9.52 -9.45
CA ASN A 55 -2.71 -9.09 -9.32
C ASN A 55 -3.56 -9.86 -10.32
N ASN A 56 -4.50 -10.66 -9.83
CA ASN A 56 -5.33 -11.53 -10.67
C ASN A 56 -6.28 -10.75 -11.59
N GLY A 57 -6.61 -9.50 -11.25
CA GLY A 57 -7.52 -8.66 -12.04
C GLY A 57 -6.88 -8.08 -13.31
N ASN A 58 -5.58 -7.79 -13.30
CA ASN A 58 -4.90 -7.08 -14.40
C ASN A 58 -3.54 -7.65 -14.79
N GLY A 59 -3.02 -8.64 -14.05
CA GLY A 59 -1.72 -9.25 -14.33
C GLY A 59 -0.50 -8.48 -13.81
N ASP A 60 -0.67 -7.36 -13.10
CA ASP A 60 0.44 -6.60 -12.52
C ASP A 60 1.27 -7.46 -11.58
N LYS A 61 2.58 -7.50 -11.79
CA LYS A 61 3.52 -8.20 -10.92
C LYS A 61 4.09 -7.23 -9.90
N VAL A 62 3.47 -7.18 -8.72
CA VAL A 62 3.77 -6.21 -7.66
C VAL A 62 4.65 -6.84 -6.58
N SER A 63 5.67 -6.10 -6.11
CA SER A 63 6.50 -6.51 -4.98
C SER A 63 5.66 -6.66 -3.71
N ILE A 64 5.92 -7.71 -2.91
CA ILE A 64 5.19 -7.93 -1.65
C ILE A 64 5.42 -6.80 -0.65
N LEU A 65 6.56 -6.11 -0.75
CA LEU A 65 6.87 -4.90 0.00
C LEU A 65 6.62 -3.69 -0.90
N GLY A 66 5.65 -2.83 -0.52
CA GLY A 66 5.46 -1.51 -1.10
C GLY A 66 6.13 -0.43 -0.25
N TYR A 67 6.54 0.67 -0.87
CA TYR A 67 7.15 1.82 -0.19
C TYR A 67 6.09 2.89 0.11
N GLY A 68 5.84 3.16 1.41
CA GLY A 68 4.95 4.22 1.85
C GLY A 68 5.64 5.58 1.91
N CYS A 69 5.21 6.53 1.08
CA CYS A 69 5.82 7.85 0.93
C CYS A 69 5.29 8.92 1.92
N MET A 70 4.58 8.50 2.94
CA MET A 70 3.97 9.41 3.95
C MET A 70 5.01 10.04 4.89
N ARG A 71 6.22 9.52 4.98
CA ARG A 71 7.22 9.89 5.99
C ARG A 71 8.61 10.08 5.40
N TRP A 72 8.71 10.84 4.31
CA TRP A 72 10.02 11.24 3.80
C TRP A 72 10.80 12.03 4.85
N PRO A 73 12.12 11.92 4.89
CA PRO A 73 12.97 12.75 5.73
C PRO A 73 12.74 14.24 5.46
N MET A 74 12.77 15.04 6.53
CA MET A 74 12.55 16.48 6.46
C MET A 74 13.79 17.24 6.93
N ILE A 75 14.04 18.37 6.29
CA ILE A 75 15.07 19.34 6.66
C ILE A 75 14.46 20.74 6.76
N LYS A 76 15.19 21.68 7.34
CA LYS A 76 14.81 23.08 7.30
C LYS A 76 15.43 23.76 6.07
N ASP A 77 14.62 24.53 5.34
CA ASP A 77 15.13 25.43 4.32
C ASP A 77 15.79 26.67 4.93
N GLU A 78 16.29 27.57 4.09
CA GLU A 78 16.94 28.83 4.50
C GLU A 78 16.03 29.76 5.32
N ASN A 79 14.71 29.60 5.22
CA ASN A 79 13.69 30.36 5.95
C ASN A 79 13.19 29.63 7.20
N GLY A 80 13.77 28.47 7.53
CA GLY A 80 13.37 27.63 8.66
C GLY A 80 12.09 26.81 8.45
N LYS A 81 11.57 26.74 7.20
CA LYS A 81 10.40 25.93 6.83
C LYS A 81 10.79 24.48 6.67
N ASP A 82 9.90 23.58 7.10
CA ASP A 82 10.06 22.15 6.87
C ASP A 82 9.84 21.80 5.40
N ILE A 83 10.87 21.22 4.76
CA ILE A 83 10.83 20.71 3.40
C ILE A 83 11.35 19.27 3.37
N ILE A 84 10.93 18.51 2.36
CA ILE A 84 11.45 17.15 2.19
C ILE A 84 12.93 17.22 1.78
N ASP A 85 13.76 16.43 2.47
CA ASP A 85 15.14 16.17 2.06
C ASP A 85 15.13 15.33 0.78
N GLN A 86 15.18 16.00 -0.36
CA GLN A 86 15.09 15.37 -1.67
C GLN A 86 16.28 14.44 -1.92
N GLU A 87 17.48 14.82 -1.50
CA GLU A 87 18.69 13.99 -1.70
C GLU A 87 18.57 12.66 -0.95
N THR A 88 18.14 12.72 0.32
CA THR A 88 17.91 11.49 1.09
C THR A 88 16.74 10.68 0.54
N THR A 89 15.66 11.35 0.08
CA THR A 89 14.52 10.69 -0.58
C THR A 89 14.95 9.95 -1.84
N ASP A 90 15.80 10.57 -2.67
CA ASP A 90 16.36 9.95 -3.87
C ASP A 90 17.15 8.68 -3.54
N ARG A 91 18.04 8.73 -2.54
CA ARG A 91 18.81 7.56 -2.09
C ARG A 91 17.92 6.42 -1.56
N LEU A 92 16.85 6.77 -0.84
CA LEU A 92 15.91 5.77 -0.31
C LEU A 92 15.11 5.09 -1.42
N ILE A 93 14.68 5.82 -2.44
CA ILE A 93 14.00 5.27 -3.62
C ILE A 93 14.96 4.42 -4.44
N ASP A 94 16.20 4.88 -4.67
CA ASP A 94 17.23 4.12 -5.37
C ASP A 94 17.46 2.78 -4.68
N TYR A 95 17.69 2.80 -3.37
CA TYR A 95 17.86 1.59 -2.57
C TYR A 95 16.65 0.66 -2.65
N ALA A 96 15.44 1.19 -2.57
CA ALA A 96 14.22 0.39 -2.66
C ALA A 96 14.09 -0.31 -4.01
N ILE A 97 14.32 0.41 -5.12
CA ILE A 97 14.25 -0.13 -6.49
C ILE A 97 15.35 -1.17 -6.72
N GLU A 98 16.59 -0.90 -6.30
CA GLU A 98 17.70 -1.84 -6.39
C GLU A 98 17.43 -3.15 -5.65
N HIS A 99 16.59 -3.12 -4.60
CA HIS A 99 16.16 -4.30 -3.85
C HIS A 99 14.80 -4.85 -4.31
N GLY A 100 14.34 -4.45 -5.48
CA GLY A 100 13.17 -5.03 -6.15
C GLY A 100 11.82 -4.47 -5.71
N VAL A 101 11.76 -3.39 -4.92
CA VAL A 101 10.49 -2.69 -4.64
C VAL A 101 10.03 -1.97 -5.89
N ASN A 102 8.80 -2.23 -6.30
CA ASN A 102 8.22 -1.59 -7.48
C ASN A 102 6.85 -0.94 -7.23
N TYR A 103 6.40 -0.78 -5.98
CA TYR A 103 5.13 -0.15 -5.63
C TYR A 103 5.37 0.99 -4.64
N PHE A 104 4.95 2.22 -5.00
CA PHE A 104 5.14 3.44 -4.22
C PHE A 104 3.79 4.11 -3.93
N ASP A 105 3.46 4.26 -2.64
CA ASP A 105 2.18 4.78 -2.17
C ASP A 105 2.33 6.18 -1.58
N THR A 106 1.64 7.16 -2.14
CA THR A 106 1.62 8.56 -1.70
C THR A 106 0.19 9.11 -1.58
N ALA A 107 0.07 10.40 -1.28
CA ALA A 107 -1.19 11.15 -1.33
C ALA A 107 -0.93 12.67 -1.41
N PRO A 108 -1.87 13.46 -1.94
CA PRO A 108 -1.76 14.92 -2.03
C PRO A 108 -1.58 15.63 -0.68
N VAL A 109 -2.11 15.03 0.40
CA VAL A 109 -2.06 15.63 1.74
C VAL A 109 -0.84 15.21 2.56
N TYR A 110 -0.01 14.29 2.08
CA TYR A 110 1.14 13.82 2.84
C TYR A 110 2.24 14.90 2.91
N LEU A 111 2.80 15.08 4.12
CA LEU A 111 3.87 16.03 4.38
C LEU A 111 3.52 17.45 3.87
N GLN A 112 2.32 17.91 4.23
CA GLN A 112 1.80 19.25 3.86
C GLN A 112 1.75 19.47 2.33
N GLY A 113 1.46 18.40 1.57
CA GLY A 113 1.34 18.45 0.11
C GLY A 113 2.65 18.26 -0.67
N GLN A 114 3.76 17.98 0.01
CA GLN A 114 5.08 17.88 -0.64
C GLN A 114 5.39 16.47 -1.18
N SER A 115 4.70 15.43 -0.65
CA SER A 115 5.09 14.04 -0.89
C SER A 115 5.02 13.63 -2.35
N GLU A 116 3.92 13.95 -3.07
CA GLU A 116 3.78 13.58 -4.47
C GLU A 116 4.89 14.17 -5.35
N ALA A 117 5.18 15.47 -5.15
CA ALA A 117 6.21 16.14 -5.95
C ALA A 117 7.62 15.59 -5.67
N ALA A 118 7.94 15.28 -4.42
CA ALA A 118 9.22 14.67 -4.08
C ALA A 118 9.34 13.25 -4.65
N THR A 119 8.29 12.43 -4.48
CA THR A 119 8.22 11.07 -5.02
C THR A 119 8.32 11.08 -6.55
N GLY A 120 7.58 11.96 -7.23
CA GLY A 120 7.60 12.08 -8.69
C GLY A 120 8.97 12.47 -9.23
N ARG A 121 9.68 13.41 -8.58
CA ARG A 121 11.06 13.78 -8.97
C ARG A 121 12.01 12.59 -8.89
N SER A 122 11.93 11.80 -7.83
CA SER A 122 12.79 10.63 -7.66
C SER A 122 12.47 9.52 -8.66
N LEU A 123 11.19 9.17 -8.81
CA LEU A 123 10.76 8.07 -9.69
C LEU A 123 10.94 8.36 -11.18
N LYS A 124 10.87 9.64 -11.60
CA LYS A 124 11.12 10.02 -13.00
C LYS A 124 12.49 9.63 -13.53
N ARG A 125 13.45 9.34 -12.66
CA ARG A 125 14.80 8.87 -13.03
C ARG A 125 14.81 7.44 -13.57
N TYR A 126 13.70 6.71 -13.43
CA TYR A 126 13.52 5.32 -13.83
C TYR A 126 12.49 5.18 -14.95
N PRO A 127 12.55 4.11 -15.76
CA PRO A 127 11.51 3.84 -16.76
C PRO A 127 10.13 3.76 -16.10
N ARG A 128 9.14 4.47 -16.64
CA ARG A 128 7.81 4.59 -16.02
C ARG A 128 7.07 3.26 -15.86
N ASP A 129 7.34 2.30 -16.71
CA ASP A 129 6.78 0.95 -16.72
C ASP A 129 7.48 -0.02 -15.75
N SER A 130 8.57 0.40 -15.11
CA SER A 130 9.31 -0.43 -14.14
C SER A 130 8.76 -0.35 -12.72
N TYR A 131 7.79 0.54 -12.45
CA TYR A 131 7.21 0.72 -11.13
C TYR A 131 5.73 1.13 -11.19
N PHE A 132 5.03 0.91 -10.09
CA PHE A 132 3.64 1.30 -9.88
C PHE A 132 3.54 2.47 -8.92
N ILE A 133 2.70 3.45 -9.26
CA ILE A 133 2.36 4.60 -8.40
C ILE A 133 0.95 4.42 -7.87
N ALA A 134 0.81 4.53 -6.55
CA ALA A 134 -0.47 4.68 -5.88
C ALA A 134 -0.59 6.09 -5.29
N THR A 135 -1.69 6.78 -5.60
CA THR A 135 -2.06 8.04 -4.93
C THR A 135 -3.57 8.15 -4.74
N LYS A 136 -4.03 9.22 -4.09
CA LYS A 136 -5.37 9.22 -3.49
C LYS A 136 -6.09 10.54 -3.76
N LEU A 137 -7.43 10.47 -3.94
CA LEU A 137 -8.28 11.64 -3.90
C LEU A 137 -8.57 12.03 -2.44
N SER A 138 -7.91 13.07 -1.96
CA SER A 138 -7.90 13.50 -0.56
C SER A 138 -8.74 14.78 -0.33
N ASN A 139 -9.92 14.86 -0.93
CA ASN A 139 -10.81 16.01 -0.95
C ASN A 139 -11.59 16.27 0.37
N PHE A 140 -10.89 16.14 1.51
CA PHE A 140 -11.49 16.19 2.85
C PHE A 140 -12.14 17.54 3.19
N SER A 141 -11.55 18.65 2.78
CA SER A 141 -12.01 20.00 3.10
C SER A 141 -12.93 20.60 2.03
N ASN A 142 -12.84 20.12 0.80
CA ASN A 142 -13.67 20.58 -0.31
C ASN A 142 -13.90 19.41 -1.28
N ALA A 143 -15.12 18.87 -1.24
CA ALA A 143 -15.53 17.74 -2.07
C ALA A 143 -16.25 18.17 -3.37
N SER A 144 -16.19 19.46 -3.76
CA SER A 144 -16.75 19.87 -5.04
C SER A 144 -16.11 19.12 -6.20
N LEU A 145 -16.90 18.94 -7.27
CA LEU A 145 -16.42 18.28 -8.49
C LEU A 145 -15.17 18.95 -9.04
N GLU A 146 -15.21 20.28 -9.13
CA GLU A 146 -14.10 21.08 -9.67
C GLU A 146 -12.81 20.88 -8.88
N ASN A 147 -12.87 21.01 -7.54
CA ASN A 147 -11.72 20.80 -6.67
C ASN A 147 -11.19 19.37 -6.75
N SER A 148 -12.07 18.38 -6.83
CA SER A 148 -11.69 16.97 -6.90
C SER A 148 -10.99 16.64 -8.24
N ILE A 149 -11.48 17.18 -9.35
CA ILE A 149 -10.84 17.05 -10.67
C ILE A 149 -9.48 17.76 -10.67
N GLU A 150 -9.40 18.95 -10.09
CA GLU A 150 -8.13 19.69 -10.04
C GLU A 150 -7.10 18.97 -9.15
N MET A 151 -7.52 18.38 -8.03
CA MET A 151 -6.65 17.55 -7.18
C MET A 151 -6.09 16.35 -7.95
N TYR A 152 -6.91 15.64 -8.71
CA TYR A 152 -6.47 14.55 -9.58
C TYR A 152 -5.44 15.01 -10.61
N ARG A 153 -5.71 16.13 -11.30
CA ARG A 153 -4.78 16.69 -12.27
C ARG A 153 -3.47 17.16 -11.63
N ASN A 154 -3.54 17.71 -10.41
CA ASN A 154 -2.36 18.10 -9.64
C ASN A 154 -1.52 16.89 -9.26
N SER A 155 -2.15 15.76 -8.90
CA SER A 155 -1.42 14.52 -8.63
C SER A 155 -0.61 14.06 -9.85
N LEU A 156 -1.19 14.08 -11.06
CA LEU A 156 -0.47 13.75 -12.30
C LEU A 156 0.73 14.70 -12.53
N ARG A 157 0.53 16.02 -12.35
CA ARG A 157 1.60 17.03 -12.49
C ARG A 157 2.71 16.81 -11.46
N ASN A 158 2.36 16.64 -10.19
CA ASN A 158 3.32 16.44 -9.10
C ASN A 158 4.13 15.16 -9.27
N LEU A 159 3.45 14.08 -9.64
CA LEU A 159 4.07 12.78 -9.88
C LEU A 159 4.81 12.70 -11.24
N GLN A 160 4.67 13.73 -12.09
CA GLN A 160 5.30 13.84 -13.41
C GLN A 160 4.99 12.62 -14.31
N THR A 161 3.73 12.23 -14.37
CA THR A 161 3.24 11.05 -15.11
C THR A 161 1.92 11.35 -15.79
N ASP A 162 1.62 10.63 -16.88
CA ASP A 162 0.38 10.75 -17.64
C ASP A 162 -0.71 9.78 -17.16
N TYR A 163 -0.35 8.82 -16.28
CA TYR A 163 -1.28 7.86 -15.73
C TYR A 163 -0.90 7.43 -14.31
N ILE A 164 -1.90 6.97 -13.56
CA ILE A 164 -1.75 6.44 -12.19
C ILE A 164 -2.10 4.96 -12.21
N ASP A 165 -1.24 4.12 -11.65
CA ASP A 165 -1.48 2.67 -11.63
C ASP A 165 -2.56 2.28 -10.63
N TYR A 166 -2.57 2.90 -9.44
CA TYR A 166 -3.50 2.62 -8.36
C TYR A 166 -4.04 3.92 -7.79
N TYR A 167 -5.30 4.27 -8.10
CA TYR A 167 -5.93 5.49 -7.60
C TYR A 167 -6.98 5.16 -6.56
N LEU A 168 -6.91 5.83 -5.39
CA LEU A 168 -7.76 5.52 -4.25
C LEU A 168 -8.66 6.69 -3.86
N LEU A 169 -9.91 6.39 -3.51
CA LEU A 169 -10.71 7.27 -2.67
C LEU A 169 -10.13 7.24 -1.25
N HIS A 170 -9.69 8.39 -0.73
CA HIS A 170 -8.86 8.43 0.48
C HIS A 170 -9.68 8.32 1.76
N SER A 171 -9.37 7.31 2.60
CA SER A 171 -9.84 7.17 3.99
C SER A 171 -11.36 7.14 4.11
N LEU A 172 -11.99 6.13 3.53
CA LEU A 172 -13.40 5.83 3.74
C LEU A 172 -13.63 5.06 5.04
N SER A 173 -14.75 5.30 5.69
CA SER A 173 -15.19 4.60 6.91
C SER A 173 -16.56 3.93 6.76
N GLY A 174 -17.29 4.19 5.66
CA GLY A 174 -18.60 3.67 5.36
C GLY A 174 -19.28 4.52 4.29
N LEU A 175 -20.58 4.25 4.05
CA LEU A 175 -21.38 4.85 2.98
C LEU A 175 -21.55 6.37 3.16
N GLU A 176 -21.72 6.86 4.39
CA GLU A 176 -21.84 8.30 4.66
C GLU A 176 -20.58 9.06 4.19
N ALA A 177 -19.39 8.55 4.55
CA ALA A 177 -18.12 9.14 4.12
C ALA A 177 -17.93 9.07 2.60
N PHE A 178 -18.45 8.04 1.95
CA PHE A 178 -18.45 7.93 0.49
C PHE A 178 -19.43 8.96 -0.13
N ASN A 179 -20.67 9.00 0.30
CA ASN A 179 -21.71 9.87 -0.27
C ASN A 179 -21.32 11.35 -0.15
N SER A 180 -20.89 11.79 1.05
CA SER A 180 -20.53 13.19 1.31
C SER A 180 -19.33 13.69 0.46
N ARG A 181 -18.47 12.80 0.02
CA ARG A 181 -17.22 13.19 -0.67
C ARG A 181 -17.19 12.79 -2.14
N PHE A 182 -17.85 11.73 -2.51
CA PHE A 182 -17.71 11.13 -3.84
C PHE A 182 -19.05 10.82 -4.51
N GLY A 183 -20.09 10.42 -3.73
CA GLY A 183 -21.34 9.91 -4.27
C GLY A 183 -22.19 10.97 -4.97
N GLU A 184 -22.25 12.18 -4.43
CA GLU A 184 -23.15 13.24 -4.88
C GLU A 184 -22.48 14.29 -5.78
N SER A 185 -21.15 14.34 -5.78
CA SER A 185 -20.41 15.39 -6.50
C SER A 185 -20.27 15.17 -8.01
N GLY A 186 -20.57 13.96 -8.51
CA GLY A 186 -20.32 13.57 -9.90
C GLY A 186 -18.86 13.19 -10.17
N ILE A 187 -17.98 13.20 -9.16
CA ILE A 187 -16.57 12.87 -9.34
C ILE A 187 -16.37 11.40 -9.75
N MET A 188 -17.24 10.50 -9.32
CA MET A 188 -17.14 9.08 -9.68
C MET A 188 -17.29 8.88 -11.19
N ASP A 189 -18.17 9.59 -11.86
CA ASP A 189 -18.33 9.53 -13.32
C ASP A 189 -17.07 10.01 -14.04
N PHE A 190 -16.41 11.04 -13.51
CA PHE A 190 -15.12 11.50 -14.03
C PHE A 190 -14.03 10.45 -13.84
N LEU A 191 -13.90 9.85 -12.66
CA LEU A 191 -12.88 8.83 -12.38
C LEU A 191 -13.09 7.57 -13.22
N GLN A 192 -14.34 7.17 -13.47
CA GLN A 192 -14.64 6.05 -14.37
C GLN A 192 -14.20 6.35 -15.81
N LYS A 193 -14.44 7.55 -16.31
CA LYS A 193 -13.94 7.97 -17.64
C LYS A 193 -12.42 8.00 -17.72
N GLU A 194 -11.74 8.42 -16.64
CA GLU A 194 -10.27 8.37 -16.57
C GLU A 194 -9.75 6.93 -16.57
N ARG A 195 -10.47 5.99 -15.91
CA ARG A 195 -10.17 4.56 -15.94
C ARG A 195 -10.39 3.96 -17.34
N GLU A 196 -11.52 4.24 -17.98
CA GLU A 196 -11.80 3.81 -19.37
C GLU A 196 -10.75 4.31 -20.36
N ALA A 197 -10.24 5.52 -20.14
CA ALA A 197 -9.18 6.11 -20.94
C ALA A 197 -7.77 5.60 -20.59
N GLY A 198 -7.61 4.70 -19.60
CA GLY A 198 -6.34 4.15 -19.17
C GLY A 198 -5.44 5.09 -18.37
N ARG A 199 -5.94 6.28 -17.99
CA ARG A 199 -5.20 7.23 -17.13
C ARG A 199 -5.29 6.87 -15.65
N ILE A 200 -6.29 6.10 -15.24
CA ILE A 200 -6.34 5.34 -14.00
C ILE A 200 -6.36 3.86 -14.39
N ARG A 201 -5.37 3.08 -13.97
CA ARG A 201 -5.32 1.66 -14.31
C ARG A 201 -6.15 0.81 -13.35
N ASN A 202 -6.08 1.14 -12.05
CA ASN A 202 -6.84 0.49 -11.00
C ASN A 202 -7.51 1.54 -10.13
N LEU A 203 -8.83 1.43 -9.91
CA LEU A 203 -9.60 2.32 -9.05
C LEU A 203 -10.06 1.56 -7.80
N GLY A 204 -9.76 2.12 -6.63
CA GLY A 204 -10.11 1.53 -5.35
C GLY A 204 -10.27 2.57 -4.25
N PHE A 205 -10.17 2.14 -3.01
CA PHE A 205 -10.23 3.05 -1.87
C PHE A 205 -9.35 2.57 -0.70
N SER A 206 -9.00 3.47 0.21
CA SER A 206 -8.40 3.12 1.49
C SER A 206 -9.47 3.17 2.58
N PHE A 207 -9.47 2.16 3.43
CA PHE A 207 -10.51 1.95 4.42
C PHE A 207 -10.00 2.08 5.86
N HIS A 208 -10.81 2.79 6.69
CA HIS A 208 -10.60 2.99 8.13
C HIS A 208 -11.95 3.02 8.84
N GLY A 209 -12.60 1.89 9.00
CA GLY A 209 -13.93 1.81 9.59
C GLY A 209 -14.22 0.48 10.26
N SER A 210 -15.52 0.26 10.54
CA SER A 210 -16.04 -0.99 11.06
C SER A 210 -16.37 -1.98 9.95
N PRO A 211 -16.56 -3.28 10.27
CA PRO A 211 -17.04 -4.27 9.30
C PRO A 211 -18.34 -3.86 8.60
N GLU A 212 -19.30 -3.26 9.31
CA GLU A 212 -20.57 -2.81 8.76
C GLU A 212 -20.37 -1.71 7.70
N GLY A 213 -19.54 -0.71 8.01
CA GLY A 213 -19.19 0.33 7.05
C GLY A 213 -18.42 -0.21 5.84
N PHE A 214 -17.68 -1.30 6.02
CA PHE A 214 -17.00 -2.00 4.91
C PHE A 214 -18.01 -2.69 4.00
N ASP A 215 -19.00 -3.39 4.55
CA ASP A 215 -20.05 -4.08 3.80
C ASP A 215 -20.87 -3.09 2.97
N GLU A 216 -21.19 -1.91 3.52
CA GLU A 216 -21.84 -0.83 2.77
C GLU A 216 -21.05 -0.41 1.53
N LEU A 217 -19.72 -0.30 1.65
CA LEU A 217 -18.83 0.05 0.52
C LEU A 217 -18.67 -1.10 -0.47
N MET A 218 -18.68 -2.34 0.02
CA MET A 218 -18.66 -3.54 -0.83
C MET A 218 -19.93 -3.69 -1.65
N ALA A 219 -21.09 -3.26 -1.14
CA ALA A 219 -22.34 -3.22 -1.91
C ALA A 219 -22.24 -2.29 -3.14
N LEU A 220 -21.36 -1.30 -3.12
CA LEU A 220 -21.10 -0.43 -4.27
C LEU A 220 -20.22 -1.08 -5.35
N HIS A 221 -19.65 -2.26 -5.09
CA HIS A 221 -18.75 -2.92 -6.03
C HIS A 221 -19.44 -3.27 -7.36
N GLU A 222 -20.71 -3.66 -7.33
CA GLU A 222 -21.49 -3.93 -8.55
C GLU A 222 -21.58 -2.71 -9.49
N LYS A 223 -21.56 -1.50 -8.92
CA LYS A 223 -21.65 -0.25 -9.68
C LYS A 223 -20.28 0.28 -10.10
N TYR A 224 -19.30 0.24 -9.22
CA TYR A 224 -18.01 0.92 -9.44
C TYR A 224 -16.87 -0.02 -9.78
N HIS A 225 -17.04 -1.33 -9.59
CA HIS A 225 -16.04 -2.37 -9.91
C HIS A 225 -14.68 -2.05 -9.30
N TRP A 226 -14.61 -2.06 -7.95
CA TRP A 226 -13.36 -1.83 -7.23
C TRP A 226 -12.30 -2.85 -7.65
N ASP A 227 -11.16 -2.38 -8.14
CA ASP A 227 -10.05 -3.24 -8.56
C ASP A 227 -9.22 -3.70 -7.37
N PHE A 228 -9.17 -2.87 -6.31
CA PHE A 228 -8.45 -3.16 -5.08
C PHE A 228 -8.97 -2.34 -3.90
N VAL A 229 -8.63 -2.78 -2.68
CA VAL A 229 -8.90 -2.02 -1.45
C VAL A 229 -7.67 -2.01 -0.56
N GLN A 230 -7.30 -0.83 -0.06
CA GLN A 230 -6.22 -0.68 0.90
C GLN A 230 -6.78 -0.75 2.33
N ILE A 231 -6.36 -1.77 3.10
CA ILE A 231 -6.80 -2.00 4.47
C ILE A 231 -5.62 -1.98 5.45
N GLN A 232 -5.86 -1.53 6.69
CA GLN A 232 -4.88 -1.68 7.74
C GLN A 232 -4.90 -3.10 8.26
N LEU A 233 -3.75 -3.79 8.17
CA LEU A 233 -3.64 -5.16 8.63
C LEU A 233 -2.27 -5.42 9.24
N ASN A 234 -2.26 -5.94 10.45
CA ASN A 234 -1.11 -6.48 11.15
C ASN A 234 -1.58 -7.53 12.17
N TYR A 235 -0.69 -8.22 12.84
CA TYR A 235 -1.08 -9.30 13.74
C TYR A 235 -1.86 -8.83 14.97
N VAL A 236 -1.79 -7.55 15.37
CA VAL A 236 -2.60 -6.97 16.46
C VAL A 236 -3.99 -6.65 15.95
N ASP A 237 -4.08 -5.98 14.81
CA ASP A 237 -5.36 -5.57 14.22
C ASP A 237 -6.15 -6.76 13.63
N TRP A 238 -5.55 -7.94 13.53
CA TRP A 238 -6.18 -9.11 12.93
C TRP A 238 -7.52 -9.46 13.56
N THR A 239 -7.57 -9.50 14.90
CA THR A 239 -8.79 -9.77 15.67
C THR A 239 -9.00 -8.86 16.87
N HIS A 240 -8.04 -8.00 17.20
CA HIS A 240 -8.02 -7.25 18.47
C HIS A 240 -8.08 -5.73 18.31
N ALA A 241 -8.03 -5.23 17.10
CA ALA A 241 -8.14 -3.79 16.88
C ALA A 241 -9.51 -3.28 17.32
N SER A 242 -9.52 -2.06 17.84
CA SER A 242 -10.72 -1.32 18.19
C SER A 242 -10.79 0.01 17.41
N GLY A 243 -11.99 0.56 17.29
CA GLY A 243 -12.19 1.84 16.63
C GLY A 243 -12.08 1.75 15.11
N ARG A 244 -11.23 2.62 14.53
CA ARG A 244 -11.20 2.85 13.07
C ARG A 244 -10.69 1.69 12.20
N ASN A 245 -10.15 0.63 12.79
CA ASN A 245 -9.57 -0.49 12.03
C ASN A 245 -9.96 -1.82 12.67
N ALA A 246 -11.23 -1.96 13.02
CA ALA A 246 -11.73 -3.15 13.66
C ALA A 246 -11.77 -4.34 12.68
N ASN A 247 -11.31 -5.51 13.19
CA ASN A 247 -11.47 -6.80 12.54
C ASN A 247 -10.89 -6.91 11.11
N ALA A 248 -9.59 -6.65 10.96
CA ALA A 248 -8.88 -6.75 9.68
C ALA A 248 -9.02 -8.15 9.02
N LYS A 249 -9.19 -9.22 9.83
CA LYS A 249 -9.46 -10.56 9.34
C LYS A 249 -10.73 -10.60 8.50
N TYR A 250 -11.82 -10.06 9.02
CA TYR A 250 -13.10 -10.01 8.31
C TYR A 250 -12.96 -9.26 6.98
N LEU A 251 -12.31 -8.08 7.00
CA LEU A 251 -12.12 -7.28 5.79
C LEU A 251 -11.35 -8.05 4.71
N GLN A 252 -10.28 -8.75 5.11
CA GLN A 252 -9.49 -9.57 4.18
C GLN A 252 -10.32 -10.73 3.61
N GLU A 253 -11.06 -11.46 4.46
CA GLU A 253 -11.91 -12.58 4.02
C GLU A 253 -13.01 -12.13 3.04
N GLU A 254 -13.59 -10.94 3.23
CA GLU A 254 -14.59 -10.37 2.33
C GLU A 254 -14.01 -9.94 0.97
N LEU A 255 -12.78 -9.42 0.96
CA LEU A 255 -12.06 -9.13 -0.28
C LEU A 255 -11.71 -10.41 -1.04
N ASP A 256 -11.20 -11.43 -0.33
CA ASP A 256 -10.84 -12.73 -0.92
C ASP A 256 -12.04 -13.42 -1.57
N LYS A 257 -13.21 -13.40 -0.90
CA LYS A 257 -14.46 -13.96 -1.44
C LYS A 257 -14.90 -13.32 -2.76
N ARG A 258 -14.60 -12.02 -2.95
CA ARG A 258 -14.96 -11.26 -4.14
C ARG A 258 -13.86 -11.20 -5.19
N GLY A 259 -12.69 -11.79 -4.90
CA GLY A 259 -11.53 -11.70 -5.79
C GLY A 259 -10.94 -10.29 -5.91
N ILE A 260 -11.24 -9.40 -4.95
CA ILE A 260 -10.73 -8.03 -4.93
C ILE A 260 -9.35 -8.02 -4.27
N GLN A 261 -8.37 -7.41 -4.94
CA GLN A 261 -7.00 -7.32 -4.44
C GLN A 261 -6.93 -6.46 -3.16
N SER A 262 -6.35 -7.00 -2.09
CA SER A 262 -6.00 -6.20 -0.91
C SER A 262 -4.61 -5.59 -1.03
N VAL A 263 -4.47 -4.32 -0.62
CA VAL A 263 -3.19 -3.65 -0.37
C VAL A 263 -3.10 -3.35 1.12
N ILE A 264 -2.01 -3.77 1.75
CA ILE A 264 -1.89 -3.71 3.21
C ILE A 264 -1.15 -2.45 3.63
N MET A 265 -1.78 -1.63 4.47
CA MET A 265 -1.14 -0.51 5.15
C MET A 265 -0.93 -0.79 6.64
N GLY A 266 0.05 -0.14 7.24
CA GLY A 266 0.32 -0.23 8.68
C GLY A 266 0.77 -1.61 9.19
N PRO A 267 1.53 -2.41 8.43
CA PRO A 267 1.94 -3.76 8.86
C PRO A 267 2.79 -3.73 10.14
N LEU A 268 3.47 -2.64 10.41
CA LEU A 268 4.25 -2.41 11.62
C LEU A 268 3.61 -1.42 12.59
N LEU A 269 2.32 -1.09 12.43
CA LEU A 269 1.55 -0.17 13.28
C LEU A 269 2.31 1.14 13.55
N GLY A 270 2.80 1.79 12.47
CA GLY A 270 3.60 3.01 12.55
C GLY A 270 4.99 2.82 13.17
N GLY A 271 5.55 1.62 13.10
CA GLY A 271 6.85 1.25 13.67
C GLY A 271 6.78 0.68 15.08
N ARG A 272 5.63 0.72 15.76
CA ARG A 272 5.49 0.17 17.12
C ARG A 272 5.73 -1.33 17.20
N LEU A 273 5.47 -2.05 16.12
CA LEU A 273 5.64 -3.50 16.02
C LEU A 273 7.03 -3.92 15.48
N SER A 274 7.92 -2.97 15.19
CA SER A 274 9.30 -3.26 14.79
C SER A 274 10.19 -3.64 15.98
N LYS A 275 9.85 -3.18 17.20
CA LYS A 275 10.56 -3.52 18.44
C LYS A 275 9.81 -4.66 19.14
N VAL A 276 10.19 -5.88 18.85
CA VAL A 276 9.68 -7.05 19.58
C VAL A 276 10.52 -7.21 20.85
N PRO A 277 9.90 -7.29 22.05
CA PRO A 277 10.64 -7.62 23.26
C PRO A 277 11.39 -8.96 23.09
N GLN A 278 12.65 -8.98 23.44
CA GLN A 278 13.39 -10.24 23.57
C GLN A 278 12.87 -10.94 24.84
N HIS A 279 12.25 -12.06 24.70
CA HIS A 279 11.87 -12.95 25.79
C HIS A 279 12.91 -14.07 25.92
#